data_8853eaaad6ee8f282631687292f742c1
#
_entry.id   8853eaaad6ee8f282631687292f742c1
#
_cell.length_a   1.000
_cell.length_b   1.000
_cell.length_c   1.000
_cell.angle_alpha   90.00
_cell.angle_beta   90.00
_cell.angle_gamma   90.00
#
_symmetry.space_group_name_H-M   'P 1'
#
loop_
_entity.id
_entity.type
_entity.pdbx_description
1 polymer ?
#
loop_
_entity_poly.entity_id
_entity_poly.type
_entity_poly.pdbx_seq_one_letter_code
_entity_poly.pdbx_strand_id
1 'polypeptide(L)'
;MRALITILTVSILSATAWADLDSLRSEANIAAAAGQPEVAADKLRQILELSPDDGATHYQIATLLMDNDGDMHEAVQHFVRARELEFQPLGVAYRLSRLYARTGRSDAALEQLEIMASGGFGLLNLIEGQTDYDSITANPRFVAALETIRGARFPCAVDERHRAFDFWIGEWTVKQNGQIAGSSSVQPILGHCTIFEQWESASGTLGKSFNYYDPAHDHWRQIWISDSGAFIEFTGEARDGGIFYTAKTIDPADGSVTHHKFEFTVIGEDGVRQYWETSTDGGETWQSIWDGRYEPRTDSE
;
A
#
# COMPACT_ATOMS: atom_id res chain seq x y z
N MET A 1 -35.02 -27.01 36.72
CA MET A 1 -34.27 -26.53 35.54
C MET A 1 -35.14 -26.70 34.31
N ARG A 2 -35.75 -25.62 33.82
CA ARG A 2 -36.51 -25.61 32.57
C ARG A 2 -35.57 -25.06 31.47
N ALA A 3 -35.19 -25.88 30.54
CA ALA A 3 -34.43 -25.43 29.36
C ALA A 3 -35.38 -24.66 28.43
N LEU A 4 -35.12 -23.38 28.23
CA LEU A 4 -35.70 -22.60 27.12
C LEU A 4 -35.07 -23.07 25.80
N ILE A 5 -35.82 -23.76 24.98
CA ILE A 5 -35.49 -24.05 23.60
C ILE A 5 -35.91 -22.80 22.82
N THR A 6 -34.95 -21.99 22.44
CA THR A 6 -35.16 -20.90 21.45
C THR A 6 -35.28 -21.54 20.08
N ILE A 7 -36.48 -21.60 19.55
CA ILE A 7 -36.72 -22.08 18.17
C ILE A 7 -36.33 -20.93 17.23
N LEU A 8 -35.22 -21.09 16.52
CA LEU A 8 -34.84 -20.21 15.41
C LEU A 8 -35.79 -20.52 14.25
N THR A 9 -36.79 -19.68 14.00
CA THR A 9 -37.65 -19.77 12.80
C THR A 9 -36.87 -19.21 11.62
N VAL A 10 -36.25 -20.10 10.84
CA VAL A 10 -35.72 -19.76 9.51
C VAL A 10 -36.92 -19.68 8.57
N SER A 11 -37.32 -18.45 8.19
CA SER A 11 -38.37 -18.23 7.17
C SER A 11 -37.81 -18.62 5.80
N ILE A 12 -38.24 -19.77 5.28
CA ILE A 12 -37.94 -20.17 3.89
C ILE A 12 -38.88 -19.40 2.97
N LEU A 13 -38.32 -18.42 2.26
CA LEU A 13 -39.04 -17.70 1.21
C LEU A 13 -39.49 -18.69 0.09
N SER A 14 -40.71 -18.49 -0.43
CA SER A 14 -41.23 -19.27 -1.56
C SER A 14 -40.50 -18.91 -2.86
N ALA A 15 -40.52 -19.77 -3.87
CA ALA A 15 -39.91 -19.50 -5.18
C ALA A 15 -40.47 -18.23 -5.85
N THR A 16 -41.74 -17.90 -5.57
CA THR A 16 -42.38 -16.66 -6.04
C THR A 16 -41.78 -15.43 -5.35
N ALA A 17 -41.53 -15.48 -4.05
CA ALA A 17 -40.93 -14.37 -3.32
C ALA A 17 -39.47 -14.09 -3.77
N TRP A 18 -38.72 -15.12 -4.17
CA TRP A 18 -37.40 -14.95 -4.75
C TRP A 18 -37.45 -14.24 -6.11
N ALA A 19 -38.41 -14.63 -6.98
CA ALA A 19 -38.60 -13.97 -8.27
C ALA A 19 -39.03 -12.51 -8.12
N ASP A 20 -39.84 -12.20 -7.11
CA ASP A 20 -40.26 -10.83 -6.79
C ASP A 20 -39.06 -9.97 -6.30
N LEU A 21 -38.18 -10.52 -5.45
CA LEU A 21 -36.97 -9.84 -5.00
C LEU A 21 -36.00 -9.52 -6.15
N ASP A 22 -35.80 -10.46 -7.08
CA ASP A 22 -34.91 -10.25 -8.24
C ASP A 22 -35.48 -9.19 -9.20
N SER A 23 -36.80 -9.17 -9.40
CA SER A 23 -37.49 -8.14 -10.17
C SER A 23 -37.33 -6.76 -9.53
N LEU A 24 -37.58 -6.64 -8.23
CA LEU A 24 -37.44 -5.36 -7.50
C LEU A 24 -36.00 -4.84 -7.52
N ARG A 25 -34.98 -5.71 -7.38
CA ARG A 25 -33.56 -5.33 -7.52
C ARG A 25 -33.25 -4.81 -8.91
N SER A 26 -33.74 -5.50 -9.94
CA SER A 26 -33.58 -5.06 -11.33
C SER A 26 -34.20 -3.69 -11.55
N GLU A 27 -35.45 -3.49 -11.10
CA GLU A 27 -36.16 -2.23 -11.21
C GLU A 27 -35.46 -1.10 -10.47
N ALA A 28 -34.96 -1.36 -9.25
CA ALA A 28 -34.16 -0.40 -8.47
C ALA A 28 -32.88 0.02 -9.22
N ASN A 29 -32.15 -0.94 -9.77
CA ASN A 29 -30.93 -0.66 -10.55
C ASN A 29 -31.24 0.16 -11.83
N ILE A 30 -32.31 -0.16 -12.53
CA ILE A 30 -32.74 0.59 -13.72
C ILE A 30 -33.10 2.03 -13.33
N ALA A 31 -33.86 2.21 -12.24
CA ALA A 31 -34.26 3.54 -11.76
C ALA A 31 -33.03 4.37 -11.33
N ALA A 32 -32.08 3.75 -10.61
CA ALA A 32 -30.84 4.41 -10.22
C ALA A 32 -30.01 4.85 -11.45
N ALA A 33 -29.86 3.96 -12.43
CA ALA A 33 -29.16 4.27 -13.69
C ALA A 33 -29.83 5.33 -14.52
N ALA A 34 -31.17 5.46 -14.41
CA ALA A 34 -31.96 6.50 -15.06
C ALA A 34 -31.95 7.85 -14.30
N GLY A 35 -31.18 7.98 -13.20
CA GLY A 35 -31.14 9.20 -12.38
C GLY A 35 -32.46 9.45 -11.61
N GLN A 36 -33.13 8.39 -11.19
CA GLN A 36 -34.37 8.42 -10.42
C GLN A 36 -34.14 7.80 -9.01
N PRO A 37 -33.33 8.47 -8.14
CA PRO A 37 -32.91 7.88 -6.85
C PRO A 37 -34.10 7.61 -5.93
N GLU A 38 -35.12 8.41 -5.92
CA GLU A 38 -36.33 8.21 -5.09
C GLU A 38 -37.07 6.93 -5.48
N VAL A 39 -37.27 6.72 -6.79
CA VAL A 39 -37.90 5.49 -7.31
C VAL A 39 -37.06 4.27 -6.96
N ALA A 40 -35.73 4.38 -7.11
CA ALA A 40 -34.82 3.30 -6.74
C ALA A 40 -34.90 2.98 -5.23
N ALA A 41 -34.89 3.99 -4.37
CA ALA A 41 -35.03 3.81 -2.92
C ALA A 41 -36.39 3.17 -2.54
N ASP A 42 -37.48 3.54 -3.19
CA ASP A 42 -38.78 2.92 -2.92
C ASP A 42 -38.83 1.44 -3.33
N LYS A 43 -38.20 1.06 -4.42
CA LYS A 43 -38.03 -0.36 -4.79
C LYS A 43 -37.18 -1.14 -3.79
N LEU A 44 -36.13 -0.55 -3.30
CA LEU A 44 -35.29 -1.15 -2.27
C LEU A 44 -36.02 -1.27 -0.94
N ARG A 45 -36.86 -0.30 -0.55
CA ARG A 45 -37.72 -0.41 0.65
C ARG A 45 -38.70 -1.58 0.53
N GLN A 46 -39.29 -1.82 -0.65
CA GLN A 46 -40.15 -2.99 -0.89
C GLN A 46 -39.39 -4.30 -0.72
N ILE A 47 -38.08 -4.35 -1.07
CA ILE A 47 -37.24 -5.51 -0.79
C ILE A 47 -37.13 -5.73 0.72
N LEU A 48 -36.93 -4.64 1.52
CA LEU A 48 -36.83 -4.75 2.98
C LEU A 48 -38.14 -5.17 3.66
N GLU A 49 -39.31 -4.91 3.04
CA GLU A 49 -40.58 -5.46 3.50
C GLU A 49 -40.62 -7.00 3.39
N LEU A 50 -39.97 -7.56 2.39
CA LEU A 50 -39.88 -9.00 2.16
C LEU A 50 -38.66 -9.64 2.87
N SER A 51 -37.58 -8.91 3.01
CA SER A 51 -36.30 -9.35 3.61
C SER A 51 -35.71 -8.24 4.49
N PRO A 52 -36.18 -8.06 5.73
CA PRO A 52 -35.75 -6.97 6.61
C PRO A 52 -34.27 -7.01 7.01
N ASP A 53 -33.65 -8.16 6.92
CA ASP A 53 -32.24 -8.39 7.30
C ASP A 53 -31.31 -8.45 6.08
N ASP A 54 -31.70 -7.88 4.93
CA ASP A 54 -30.83 -7.74 3.78
C ASP A 54 -29.88 -6.55 3.93
N GLY A 55 -28.67 -6.79 4.49
CA GLY A 55 -27.65 -5.78 4.73
C GLY A 55 -27.20 -5.07 3.46
N ALA A 56 -27.21 -5.75 2.30
CA ALA A 56 -26.87 -5.13 1.01
C ALA A 56 -27.91 -4.09 0.60
N THR A 57 -29.18 -4.41 0.77
CA THR A 57 -30.28 -3.48 0.46
C THR A 57 -30.25 -2.26 1.39
N HIS A 58 -30.00 -2.45 2.68
CA HIS A 58 -29.78 -1.34 3.62
C HIS A 58 -28.63 -0.44 3.17
N TYR A 59 -27.50 -1.01 2.78
CA TYR A 59 -26.35 -0.24 2.28
C TYR A 59 -26.67 0.53 1.01
N GLN A 60 -27.43 -0.06 0.09
CA GLN A 60 -27.84 0.59 -1.17
C GLN A 60 -28.77 1.79 -0.95
N ILE A 61 -29.79 1.65 -0.08
CA ILE A 61 -30.68 2.77 0.29
C ILE A 61 -29.86 3.92 0.87
N ALA A 62 -29.01 3.62 1.87
CA ALA A 62 -28.18 4.64 2.51
C ALA A 62 -27.25 5.35 1.52
N THR A 63 -26.68 4.61 0.57
CA THR A 63 -25.83 5.17 -0.49
C THR A 63 -26.62 6.09 -1.41
N LEU A 64 -27.79 5.67 -1.85
CA LEU A 64 -28.67 6.52 -2.70
C LEU A 64 -29.04 7.82 -2.00
N LEU A 65 -29.46 7.75 -0.72
CA LEU A 65 -29.80 8.92 0.07
C LEU A 65 -28.61 9.86 0.23
N MET A 66 -27.44 9.33 0.57
CA MET A 66 -26.22 10.11 0.77
C MET A 66 -25.75 10.80 -0.53
N ASP A 67 -25.74 10.08 -1.65
CA ASP A 67 -25.19 10.56 -2.91
C ASP A 67 -26.14 11.51 -3.66
N ASN A 68 -27.43 11.60 -3.25
CA ASN A 68 -28.44 12.48 -3.84
C ASN A 68 -29.00 13.51 -2.85
N ASP A 69 -28.28 13.81 -1.76
CA ASP A 69 -28.67 14.78 -0.74
C ASP A 69 -30.07 14.53 -0.14
N GLY A 70 -30.46 13.26 -0.04
CA GLY A 70 -31.70 12.83 0.59
C GLY A 70 -31.66 12.93 2.13
N ASP A 71 -32.54 12.20 2.82
CA ASP A 71 -32.58 12.21 4.28
C ASP A 71 -31.32 11.57 4.88
N MET A 72 -30.41 12.42 5.39
CA MET A 72 -29.13 11.98 5.98
C MET A 72 -29.34 11.20 7.30
N HIS A 73 -30.47 11.45 8.01
CA HIS A 73 -30.78 10.69 9.22
C HIS A 73 -31.21 9.26 8.87
N GLU A 74 -32.07 9.09 7.88
CA GLU A 74 -32.43 7.78 7.33
C GLU A 74 -31.21 7.05 6.79
N ALA A 75 -30.34 7.74 6.05
CA ALA A 75 -29.09 7.16 5.54
C ALA A 75 -28.22 6.58 6.67
N VAL A 76 -28.06 7.32 7.78
CA VAL A 76 -27.33 6.82 8.96
C VAL A 76 -27.96 5.55 9.49
N GLN A 77 -29.28 5.52 9.67
CA GLN A 77 -29.99 4.35 10.21
C GLN A 77 -29.74 3.10 9.33
N HIS A 78 -29.86 3.26 8.03
CA HIS A 78 -29.61 2.16 7.08
C HIS A 78 -28.16 1.71 7.05
N PHE A 79 -27.17 2.62 7.10
CA PHE A 79 -25.76 2.21 7.21
C PHE A 79 -25.47 1.49 8.54
N VAL A 80 -26.03 1.96 9.66
CA VAL A 80 -25.89 1.29 10.96
C VAL A 80 -26.48 -0.11 10.88
N ARG A 81 -27.67 -0.26 10.28
CA ARG A 81 -28.29 -1.59 10.13
C ARG A 81 -27.48 -2.52 9.24
N ALA A 82 -26.93 -2.02 8.12
CA ALA A 82 -26.03 -2.79 7.27
C ALA A 82 -24.81 -3.30 8.04
N ARG A 83 -24.23 -2.49 8.92
CA ARG A 83 -23.11 -2.88 9.77
C ARG A 83 -23.50 -3.94 10.81
N GLU A 84 -24.67 -3.83 11.46
CA GLU A 84 -25.18 -4.84 12.38
C GLU A 84 -25.40 -6.19 11.71
N LEU A 85 -25.71 -6.17 10.42
CA LEU A 85 -25.86 -7.33 9.56
C LEU A 85 -24.52 -7.79 8.94
N GLU A 86 -23.39 -7.25 9.41
CA GLU A 86 -22.03 -7.58 8.98
C GLU A 86 -21.79 -7.37 7.45
N PHE A 87 -22.60 -6.53 6.81
CA PHE A 87 -22.42 -6.21 5.40
C PHE A 87 -21.33 -5.15 5.21
N GLN A 88 -20.24 -5.54 4.57
CA GLN A 88 -19.10 -4.67 4.23
C GLN A 88 -18.68 -3.70 5.35
N PRO A 89 -18.29 -4.18 6.54
CA PRO A 89 -18.13 -3.35 7.75
C PRO A 89 -17.17 -2.16 7.54
N LEU A 90 -16.07 -2.33 6.81
CA LEU A 90 -15.16 -1.22 6.51
C LEU A 90 -15.72 -0.26 5.44
N GLY A 91 -16.47 -0.76 4.48
CA GLY A 91 -17.19 0.07 3.51
C GLY A 91 -18.27 0.93 4.17
N VAL A 92 -19.02 0.34 5.12
CA VAL A 92 -19.99 1.07 5.94
C VAL A 92 -19.29 2.12 6.80
N ALA A 93 -18.20 1.78 7.47
CA ALA A 93 -17.43 2.74 8.27
C ALA A 93 -16.95 3.93 7.43
N TYR A 94 -16.47 3.67 6.21
CA TYR A 94 -16.11 4.73 5.25
C TYR A 94 -17.29 5.65 4.92
N ARG A 95 -18.44 5.10 4.57
CA ARG A 95 -19.64 5.90 4.26
C ARG A 95 -20.13 6.70 5.48
N LEU A 96 -20.18 6.07 6.65
CA LEU A 96 -20.56 6.75 7.88
C LEU A 96 -19.57 7.85 8.28
N SER A 97 -18.27 7.66 8.12
CA SER A 97 -17.28 8.69 8.43
C SER A 97 -17.51 9.97 7.62
N ARG A 98 -17.74 9.82 6.32
CA ARG A 98 -18.06 10.94 5.41
C ARG A 98 -19.39 11.62 5.80
N LEU A 99 -20.44 10.82 6.01
CA LEU A 99 -21.76 11.33 6.34
C LEU A 99 -21.76 12.09 7.67
N TYR A 100 -21.05 11.59 8.68
CA TYR A 100 -20.90 12.26 9.95
C TYR A 100 -20.08 13.55 9.84
N ALA A 101 -19.01 13.56 9.04
CA ALA A 101 -18.21 14.74 8.80
C ALA A 101 -19.04 15.84 8.09
N ARG A 102 -19.74 15.50 7.03
CA ARG A 102 -20.67 16.42 6.31
C ARG A 102 -21.76 17.02 7.21
N THR A 103 -22.23 16.26 8.20
CA THR A 103 -23.31 16.71 9.12
C THR A 103 -22.78 17.32 10.40
N GLY A 104 -21.45 17.62 10.50
CA GLY A 104 -20.82 18.27 11.65
C GLY A 104 -20.67 17.38 12.88
N ARG A 105 -20.87 16.07 12.74
CA ARG A 105 -20.74 15.08 13.83
C ARG A 105 -19.30 14.57 13.90
N SER A 106 -18.36 15.47 14.20
CA SER A 106 -16.91 15.25 14.09
C SER A 106 -16.43 14.03 14.90
N ASP A 107 -16.87 13.87 16.15
CA ASP A 107 -16.44 12.72 16.98
C ASP A 107 -16.90 11.38 16.39
N ALA A 108 -18.13 11.31 15.89
CA ALA A 108 -18.64 10.11 15.26
C ALA A 108 -17.91 9.80 13.94
N ALA A 109 -17.52 10.82 13.17
CA ALA A 109 -16.71 10.67 11.97
C ALA A 109 -15.32 10.10 12.30
N LEU A 110 -14.66 10.65 13.32
CA LEU A 110 -13.34 10.20 13.80
C LEU A 110 -13.38 8.74 14.29
N GLU A 111 -14.43 8.37 15.04
CA GLU A 111 -14.62 6.98 15.48
C GLU A 111 -14.69 6.00 14.30
N GLN A 112 -15.39 6.36 13.21
CA GLN A 112 -15.45 5.51 12.02
C GLN A 112 -14.09 5.42 11.31
N LEU A 113 -13.33 6.51 11.26
CA LEU A 113 -11.96 6.51 10.70
C LEU A 113 -11.02 5.62 11.52
N GLU A 114 -11.14 5.62 12.86
CA GLU A 114 -10.38 4.72 13.74
C GLU A 114 -10.76 3.25 13.54
N ILE A 115 -12.05 2.95 13.30
CA ILE A 115 -12.51 1.60 12.95
C ILE A 115 -11.89 1.17 11.60
N MET A 116 -11.86 2.06 10.60
CA MET A 116 -11.22 1.78 9.31
C MET A 116 -9.72 1.53 9.47
N ALA A 117 -9.04 2.38 10.24
CA ALA A 117 -7.61 2.27 10.50
C ALA A 117 -7.27 0.94 11.17
N SER A 118 -7.97 0.57 12.25
CA SER A 118 -7.76 -0.69 12.97
C SER A 118 -8.15 -1.93 12.17
N GLY A 119 -9.08 -1.79 11.23
CA GLY A 119 -9.52 -2.85 10.33
C GLY A 119 -8.62 -3.08 9.11
N GLY A 120 -7.51 -2.33 8.97
CA GLY A 120 -6.59 -2.47 7.84
C GLY A 120 -7.10 -1.87 6.53
N PHE A 121 -7.96 -0.84 6.59
CA PHE A 121 -8.43 -0.13 5.40
C PHE A 121 -7.26 0.57 4.70
N GLY A 122 -6.93 0.15 3.47
CA GLY A 122 -5.77 0.66 2.72
C GLY A 122 -6.13 1.55 1.52
N LEU A 123 -7.41 1.93 1.34
CA LEU A 123 -7.84 2.77 0.20
C LEU A 123 -7.67 4.26 0.54
N LEU A 124 -6.42 4.70 0.69
CA LEU A 124 -6.03 6.05 1.11
C LEU A 124 -6.63 7.14 0.20
N ASN A 125 -6.68 6.90 -1.10
CA ASN A 125 -7.24 7.82 -2.11
C ASN A 125 -8.74 8.10 -1.92
N LEU A 126 -9.46 7.30 -1.15
CA LEU A 126 -10.85 7.55 -0.80
C LEU A 126 -11.01 8.54 0.38
N ILE A 127 -9.92 8.88 1.06
CA ILE A 127 -9.93 9.78 2.22
C ILE A 127 -9.16 11.06 1.90
N GLU A 128 -7.97 10.95 1.32
CA GLU A 128 -7.14 12.10 0.96
C GLU A 128 -7.83 12.95 -0.12
N GLY A 129 -7.88 14.27 0.13
CA GLY A 129 -8.48 15.24 -0.79
C GLY A 129 -10.01 15.25 -0.83
N GLN A 130 -10.69 14.49 0.06
CA GLN A 130 -12.15 14.55 0.17
C GLN A 130 -12.57 15.75 1.01
N THR A 131 -13.33 16.64 0.43
CA THR A 131 -13.84 17.87 1.08
C THR A 131 -14.80 17.59 2.24
N ASP A 132 -15.41 16.40 2.30
CA ASP A 132 -16.25 16.00 3.41
C ASP A 132 -15.52 16.08 4.76
N TYR A 133 -14.20 15.89 4.79
CA TYR A 133 -13.37 15.89 6.00
C TYR A 133 -12.73 17.25 6.34
N ASP A 134 -12.93 18.31 5.54
CA ASP A 134 -12.24 19.60 5.70
C ASP A 134 -12.32 20.15 7.15
N SER A 135 -13.46 19.96 7.81
CA SER A 135 -13.67 20.43 9.18
C SER A 135 -12.90 19.68 10.26
N ILE A 136 -12.35 18.50 9.95
CA ILE A 136 -11.66 17.62 10.90
C ILE A 136 -10.22 17.27 10.52
N THR A 137 -9.72 17.74 9.39
CA THR A 137 -8.36 17.43 8.90
C THR A 137 -7.24 17.79 9.87
N ALA A 138 -7.41 18.87 10.64
CA ALA A 138 -6.44 19.31 11.65
C ALA A 138 -6.57 18.56 13.01
N ASN A 139 -7.58 17.70 13.16
CA ASN A 139 -7.78 16.96 14.41
C ASN A 139 -6.70 15.86 14.55
N PRO A 140 -5.99 15.78 15.72
CA PRO A 140 -4.95 14.76 15.93
C PRO A 140 -5.44 13.32 15.72
N ARG A 141 -6.70 12.99 16.03
CA ARG A 141 -7.28 11.67 15.80
C ARG A 141 -7.41 11.37 14.29
N PHE A 142 -7.79 12.38 13.49
CA PHE A 142 -7.84 12.25 12.03
C PHE A 142 -6.45 11.95 11.47
N VAL A 143 -5.44 12.75 11.89
CA VAL A 143 -4.05 12.57 11.44
C VAL A 143 -3.55 11.16 11.80
N ALA A 144 -3.76 10.71 13.04
CA ALA A 144 -3.34 9.38 13.48
C ALA A 144 -4.03 8.24 12.72
N ALA A 145 -5.34 8.35 12.47
CA ALA A 145 -6.09 7.37 11.67
C ALA A 145 -5.57 7.34 10.22
N LEU A 146 -5.32 8.51 9.61
CA LEU A 146 -4.80 8.61 8.26
C LEU A 146 -3.40 8.00 8.12
N GLU A 147 -2.51 8.23 9.08
CA GLU A 147 -1.18 7.60 9.12
C GLU A 147 -1.27 6.07 9.22
N THR A 148 -2.19 5.55 10.04
CA THR A 148 -2.42 4.11 10.14
C THR A 148 -2.94 3.53 8.83
N ILE A 149 -3.89 4.20 8.18
CA ILE A 149 -4.44 3.80 6.87
C ILE A 149 -3.34 3.87 5.78
N ARG A 150 -2.48 4.90 5.84
CA ARG A 150 -1.31 5.02 4.94
C ARG A 150 -0.33 3.86 5.14
N GLY A 151 -0.05 3.48 6.39
CA GLY A 151 0.77 2.31 6.71
C GLY A 151 0.18 1.00 6.18
N ALA A 152 -1.13 0.82 6.27
CA ALA A 152 -1.81 -0.34 5.67
C ALA A 152 -1.72 -0.36 4.14
N ARG A 153 -1.70 0.82 3.48
CA ARG A 153 -1.53 0.94 2.02
C ARG A 153 -0.10 0.74 1.57
N PHE A 154 0.86 1.20 2.36
CA PHE A 154 2.29 1.18 2.06
C PHE A 154 3.08 0.53 3.22
N PRO A 155 2.91 -0.78 3.44
CA PRO A 155 3.51 -1.45 4.59
C PRO A 155 5.04 -1.36 4.60
N CYS A 156 5.69 -1.36 3.44
CA CYS A 156 7.13 -1.23 3.34
C CYS A 156 7.65 0.16 3.77
N ALA A 157 6.81 1.20 3.67
CA ALA A 157 7.19 2.54 4.08
C ALA A 157 7.28 2.71 5.61
N VAL A 158 6.68 1.81 6.38
CA VAL A 158 6.65 1.85 7.85
C VAL A 158 7.40 0.69 8.51
N ASP A 159 7.81 -0.32 7.77
CA ASP A 159 8.61 -1.44 8.26
C ASP A 159 10.09 -1.08 8.24
N GLU A 160 10.73 -1.02 9.42
CA GLU A 160 12.14 -0.65 9.57
C GLU A 160 13.11 -1.53 8.76
N ARG A 161 12.77 -2.80 8.52
CA ARG A 161 13.58 -3.71 7.71
C ARG A 161 13.63 -3.28 6.25
N HIS A 162 12.51 -2.78 5.70
CA HIS A 162 12.45 -2.21 4.35
C HIS A 162 13.12 -0.84 4.26
N ARG A 163 13.30 -0.14 5.39
CA ARG A 163 13.89 1.20 5.47
C ARG A 163 15.40 1.18 5.76
N ALA A 164 15.96 -0.01 6.02
CA ALA A 164 17.37 -0.14 6.41
C ALA A 164 18.36 0.37 5.34
N PHE A 165 17.95 0.49 4.07
CA PHE A 165 18.77 1.00 2.97
C PHE A 165 18.42 2.43 2.53
N ASP A 166 17.56 3.13 3.26
CA ASP A 166 17.14 4.49 2.93
C ASP A 166 18.28 5.51 2.89
N PHE A 167 19.38 5.24 3.59
CA PHE A 167 20.55 6.10 3.60
C PHE A 167 21.18 6.30 2.21
N TRP A 168 20.82 5.45 1.23
CA TRP A 168 21.31 5.55 -0.15
C TRP A 168 20.34 6.29 -1.08
N ILE A 169 19.14 6.66 -0.63
CA ILE A 169 18.18 7.41 -1.43
C ILE A 169 18.72 8.82 -1.68
N GLY A 170 18.79 9.23 -2.95
CA GLY A 170 19.26 10.57 -3.32
C GLY A 170 19.74 10.69 -4.75
N GLU A 171 20.22 11.88 -5.08
CA GLU A 171 20.92 12.19 -6.34
C GLU A 171 22.41 12.30 -6.05
N TRP A 172 23.24 11.56 -6.77
CA TRP A 172 24.64 11.36 -6.43
C TRP A 172 25.59 11.68 -7.57
N THR A 173 26.68 12.36 -7.25
CA THR A 173 27.92 12.32 -8.03
C THR A 173 28.80 11.22 -7.44
N VAL A 174 29.23 10.27 -8.25
CA VAL A 174 30.01 9.12 -7.78
C VAL A 174 31.47 9.27 -8.21
N LYS A 175 32.38 9.15 -7.24
CA LYS A 175 33.82 9.23 -7.45
C LYS A 175 34.52 7.93 -7.16
N GLN A 176 35.51 7.57 -7.97
CA GLN A 176 36.45 6.50 -7.72
C GLN A 176 37.87 7.04 -7.83
N ASN A 177 38.72 6.79 -6.84
CA ASN A 177 40.10 7.32 -6.78
C ASN A 177 40.16 8.88 -6.95
N GLY A 178 39.14 9.59 -6.45
CA GLY A 178 39.04 11.05 -6.55
C GLY A 178 38.61 11.60 -7.89
N GLN A 179 38.34 10.76 -8.89
CA GLN A 179 37.83 11.15 -10.21
C GLN A 179 36.33 10.83 -10.32
N ILE A 180 35.57 11.64 -11.05
CA ILE A 180 34.16 11.35 -11.34
C ILE A 180 34.07 10.06 -12.15
N ALA A 181 33.41 9.06 -11.60
CA ALA A 181 33.13 7.78 -12.23
C ALA A 181 31.76 7.78 -12.91
N GLY A 182 30.82 8.60 -12.42
CA GLY A 182 29.48 8.70 -12.98
C GLY A 182 28.51 9.42 -12.04
N SER A 183 27.22 9.26 -12.32
CA SER A 183 26.12 9.74 -11.51
C SER A 183 25.10 8.64 -11.24
N SER A 184 24.40 8.73 -10.12
CA SER A 184 23.35 7.80 -9.75
C SER A 184 22.14 8.55 -9.19
N SER A 185 20.95 8.19 -9.66
CA SER A 185 19.67 8.60 -9.08
C SER A 185 19.06 7.39 -8.38
N VAL A 186 18.84 7.50 -7.08
CA VAL A 186 18.35 6.41 -6.23
C VAL A 186 17.03 6.81 -5.60
N GLN A 187 15.98 6.08 -5.91
CA GLN A 187 14.61 6.45 -5.52
C GLN A 187 13.84 5.28 -4.91
N PRO A 188 13.03 5.52 -3.87
CA PRO A 188 12.08 4.53 -3.41
C PRO A 188 10.92 4.44 -4.41
N ILE A 189 10.58 3.22 -4.80
CA ILE A 189 9.44 2.93 -5.69
C ILE A 189 8.52 1.89 -5.04
N LEU A 190 7.33 1.65 -5.65
CA LEU A 190 6.37 0.66 -5.18
C LEU A 190 5.98 0.84 -3.70
N GLY A 191 5.82 2.10 -3.24
CA GLY A 191 5.49 2.39 -1.85
C GLY A 191 6.60 2.01 -0.86
N HIS A 192 7.84 2.28 -1.23
CA HIS A 192 9.08 1.94 -0.52
C HIS A 192 9.41 0.44 -0.42
N CYS A 193 8.71 -0.45 -1.14
CA CYS A 193 9.09 -1.86 -1.16
C CYS A 193 10.35 -2.14 -1.97
N THR A 194 10.82 -1.18 -2.76
CA THR A 194 12.01 -1.30 -3.59
C THR A 194 12.74 0.03 -3.67
N ILE A 195 14.05 -0.01 -3.55
CA ILE A 195 14.95 1.10 -3.86
C ILE A 195 15.49 0.86 -5.26
N PHE A 196 15.23 1.80 -6.16
CA PHE A 196 15.57 1.74 -7.56
C PHE A 196 16.71 2.70 -7.87
N GLU A 197 17.80 2.18 -8.42
CA GLU A 197 18.93 2.98 -8.88
C GLU A 197 18.92 3.11 -10.40
N GLN A 198 19.27 4.30 -10.85
CA GLN A 198 19.59 4.63 -12.23
C GLN A 198 21.02 5.15 -12.28
N TRP A 199 21.94 4.32 -12.73
CA TRP A 199 23.35 4.62 -12.87
C TRP A 199 23.69 5.07 -14.29
N GLU A 200 24.54 6.09 -14.42
CA GLU A 200 25.19 6.49 -15.65
C GLU A 200 26.69 6.73 -15.38
N SER A 201 27.56 5.96 -16.04
CA SER A 201 29.00 6.14 -15.90
C SER A 201 29.48 7.38 -16.66
N ALA A 202 30.63 7.93 -16.27
CA ALA A 202 31.28 9.04 -16.99
C ALA A 202 31.62 8.69 -18.46
N SER A 203 31.64 7.41 -18.82
CA SER A 203 31.84 6.93 -20.21
C SER A 203 30.52 6.68 -20.95
N GLY A 204 29.36 6.91 -20.33
CA GLY A 204 28.04 6.73 -20.93
C GLY A 204 27.44 5.33 -20.82
N THR A 205 28.07 4.40 -20.08
CA THR A 205 27.46 3.09 -19.81
C THR A 205 26.31 3.26 -18.80
N LEU A 206 25.18 2.64 -19.10
CA LEU A 206 23.98 2.71 -18.27
C LEU A 206 23.77 1.43 -17.46
N GLY A 207 23.28 1.57 -16.24
CA GLY A 207 22.91 0.46 -15.39
C GLY A 207 21.69 0.77 -14.53
N LYS A 208 21.02 -0.28 -14.10
CA LYS A 208 19.88 -0.18 -13.20
C LYS A 208 19.99 -1.25 -12.13
N SER A 209 19.63 -0.88 -10.88
CA SER A 209 19.46 -1.87 -9.84
C SER A 209 18.10 -1.76 -9.15
N PHE A 210 17.58 -2.93 -8.76
CA PHE A 210 16.42 -3.07 -7.91
C PHE A 210 16.87 -3.68 -6.59
N ASN A 211 16.68 -2.96 -5.52
CA ASN A 211 17.08 -3.35 -4.17
C ASN A 211 15.83 -3.49 -3.32
N TYR A 212 15.61 -4.66 -2.73
CA TYR A 212 14.42 -4.92 -1.93
C TYR A 212 14.70 -5.90 -0.81
N TYR A 213 13.95 -5.76 0.29
CA TYR A 213 13.95 -6.72 1.37
C TYR A 213 12.95 -7.84 1.07
N ASP A 214 13.41 -9.08 1.17
CA ASP A 214 12.60 -10.30 1.02
C ASP A 214 12.20 -10.83 2.41
N PRO A 215 10.97 -10.56 2.88
CA PRO A 215 10.56 -10.94 4.23
C PRO A 215 10.40 -12.46 4.42
N ALA A 216 10.27 -13.23 3.33
CA ALA A 216 10.17 -14.69 3.43
C ALA A 216 11.49 -15.36 3.80
N HIS A 217 12.62 -14.71 3.47
CA HIS A 217 13.95 -15.24 3.72
C HIS A 217 14.78 -14.37 4.68
N ASP A 218 14.23 -13.22 5.13
CA ASP A 218 14.93 -12.25 5.98
C ASP A 218 16.24 -11.73 5.35
N HIS A 219 16.19 -11.43 4.05
CA HIS A 219 17.34 -10.98 3.28
C HIS A 219 17.05 -9.73 2.47
N TRP A 220 18.07 -8.89 2.31
CA TRP A 220 18.11 -7.91 1.22
C TRP A 220 18.54 -8.60 -0.07
N ARG A 221 17.92 -8.18 -1.18
CA ARG A 221 18.27 -8.62 -2.53
C ARG A 221 18.55 -7.45 -3.42
N GLN A 222 19.54 -7.62 -4.32
CA GLN A 222 19.80 -6.68 -5.39
C GLN A 222 19.87 -7.43 -6.72
N ILE A 223 19.22 -6.87 -7.73
CA ILE A 223 19.39 -7.25 -9.12
C ILE A 223 20.03 -6.06 -9.82
N TRP A 224 21.21 -6.28 -10.41
CA TRP A 224 21.91 -5.31 -11.24
C TRP A 224 21.88 -5.73 -12.70
N ILE A 225 21.56 -4.79 -13.61
CA ILE A 225 21.54 -4.99 -15.06
C ILE A 225 22.17 -3.77 -15.71
N SER A 226 23.05 -4.00 -16.70
CA SER A 226 23.64 -2.94 -17.53
C SER A 226 23.22 -3.03 -18.99
N ASP A 227 23.43 -1.96 -19.75
CA ASP A 227 23.20 -1.88 -21.19
C ASP A 227 24.18 -2.75 -22.01
N SER A 228 25.28 -3.23 -21.38
CA SER A 228 26.17 -4.25 -21.96
C SER A 228 25.63 -5.67 -21.85
N GLY A 229 24.48 -5.86 -21.17
CA GLY A 229 23.89 -7.18 -20.89
C GLY A 229 24.48 -7.87 -19.65
N ALA A 230 25.32 -7.19 -18.87
CA ALA A 230 25.76 -7.74 -17.59
C ALA A 230 24.57 -7.83 -16.62
N PHE A 231 24.49 -8.98 -15.93
CA PHE A 231 23.46 -9.29 -14.95
C PHE A 231 24.10 -9.94 -13.74
N ILE A 232 23.79 -9.41 -12.55
CA ILE A 232 24.21 -10.02 -11.28
C ILE A 232 23.07 -9.94 -10.28
N GLU A 233 22.85 -11.04 -9.57
CA GLU A 233 21.89 -11.14 -8.48
C GLU A 233 22.63 -11.34 -7.16
N PHE A 234 22.38 -10.45 -6.21
CA PHE A 234 23.00 -10.45 -4.90
C PHE A 234 21.98 -10.80 -3.82
N THR A 235 22.46 -11.47 -2.76
CA THR A 235 21.72 -11.69 -1.53
C THR A 235 22.54 -11.14 -0.37
N GLY A 236 21.91 -10.46 0.58
CA GLY A 236 22.62 -9.79 1.66
C GLY A 236 21.77 -9.48 2.87
N GLU A 237 22.36 -8.77 3.80
CA GLU A 237 21.78 -8.39 5.08
C GLU A 237 22.07 -6.94 5.42
N ALA A 238 21.16 -6.32 6.18
CA ALA A 238 21.39 -5.02 6.81
C ALA A 238 22.06 -5.24 8.18
N ARG A 239 23.18 -4.58 8.42
CA ARG A 239 23.88 -4.59 9.71
C ARG A 239 24.79 -3.37 9.84
N ASP A 240 25.05 -2.96 11.08
CA ASP A 240 26.03 -1.90 11.39
C ASP A 240 25.87 -0.60 10.57
N GLY A 241 24.62 -0.27 10.20
CA GLY A 241 24.32 0.92 9.38
C GLY A 241 24.70 0.80 7.90
N GLY A 242 24.88 -0.42 7.39
CA GLY A 242 25.17 -0.72 6.00
C GLY A 242 24.35 -1.89 5.46
N ILE A 243 24.48 -2.13 4.16
CA ILE A 243 23.97 -3.33 3.47
C ILE A 243 25.15 -4.11 2.92
N PHE A 244 25.20 -5.40 3.23
CA PHE A 244 26.29 -6.29 2.86
C PHE A 244 25.79 -7.44 2.02
N TYR A 245 26.19 -7.47 0.77
CA TYR A 245 25.75 -8.43 -0.23
C TYR A 245 26.82 -9.45 -0.57
N THR A 246 26.40 -10.63 -0.96
CA THR A 246 27.23 -11.66 -1.59
C THR A 246 26.56 -12.18 -2.85
N ALA A 247 27.37 -12.64 -3.79
CA ALA A 247 26.90 -13.33 -4.99
C ALA A 247 27.91 -14.37 -5.46
N LYS A 248 27.47 -15.22 -6.39
CA LYS A 248 28.31 -16.09 -7.21
C LYS A 248 27.89 -15.95 -8.65
N THR A 249 28.84 -15.74 -9.53
CA THR A 249 28.64 -15.79 -10.98
C THR A 249 29.43 -16.96 -11.57
N ILE A 250 28.91 -17.51 -12.66
CA ILE A 250 29.54 -18.61 -13.40
C ILE A 250 29.76 -18.11 -14.82
N ASP A 251 31.01 -18.18 -15.28
CA ASP A 251 31.32 -17.88 -16.69
C ASP A 251 30.76 -19.01 -17.57
N PRO A 252 29.85 -18.72 -18.51
CA PRO A 252 29.28 -19.74 -19.37
C PRO A 252 30.28 -20.35 -20.36
N ALA A 253 31.42 -19.70 -20.59
CA ALA A 253 32.41 -20.17 -21.54
C ALA A 253 33.29 -21.31 -20.99
N ASP A 254 33.65 -21.25 -19.70
CA ASP A 254 34.57 -22.22 -19.09
C ASP A 254 34.10 -22.80 -17.77
N GLY A 255 32.96 -22.31 -17.24
CA GLY A 255 32.39 -22.78 -15.97
C GLY A 255 33.12 -22.24 -14.74
N SER A 256 34.02 -21.28 -14.87
CA SER A 256 34.73 -20.67 -13.74
C SER A 256 33.77 -19.93 -12.84
N VAL A 257 34.02 -20.00 -11.54
CA VAL A 257 33.18 -19.40 -10.51
C VAL A 257 33.87 -18.18 -9.93
N THR A 258 33.15 -17.03 -9.95
CA THR A 258 33.59 -15.83 -9.26
C THR A 258 32.67 -15.57 -8.05
N HIS A 259 33.25 -15.41 -6.88
CA HIS A 259 32.57 -14.99 -5.68
C HIS A 259 32.64 -13.47 -5.56
N HIS A 260 31.58 -12.86 -5.05
CA HIS A 260 31.44 -11.41 -4.89
C HIS A 260 31.13 -11.06 -3.45
N LYS A 261 31.75 -10.01 -2.92
CA LYS A 261 31.34 -9.23 -1.74
C LYS A 261 31.07 -7.81 -2.19
N PHE A 262 29.93 -7.28 -1.81
CA PHE A 262 29.47 -5.98 -2.27
C PHE A 262 28.74 -5.27 -1.13
N GLU A 263 29.24 -4.12 -0.73
CA GLU A 263 28.75 -3.44 0.46
C GLU A 263 28.45 -1.97 0.21
N PHE A 264 27.43 -1.46 0.91
CA PHE A 264 27.09 -0.05 0.99
C PHE A 264 27.17 0.38 2.43
N THR A 265 27.94 1.41 2.72
CA THR A 265 28.14 1.93 4.07
C THR A 265 28.06 3.44 4.08
N VAL A 266 27.48 4.02 5.15
CA VAL A 266 27.45 5.47 5.33
C VAL A 266 28.86 5.98 5.61
N ILE A 267 29.26 7.09 4.96
CA ILE A 267 30.53 7.77 5.18
C ILE A 267 30.29 9.27 5.40
N GLY A 268 30.92 9.82 6.45
CA GLY A 268 30.69 11.24 6.81
C GLY A 268 29.26 11.52 7.24
N GLU A 269 28.74 12.70 6.95
CA GLU A 269 27.38 13.11 7.31
C GLU A 269 26.35 12.63 6.27
N ASP A 270 26.65 12.77 4.97
CA ASP A 270 25.69 12.58 3.89
C ASP A 270 26.19 11.66 2.73
N GLY A 271 27.36 11.02 2.90
CA GLY A 271 27.96 10.22 1.83
C GLY A 271 27.70 8.73 1.99
N VAL A 272 27.80 7.99 0.88
CA VAL A 272 27.74 6.52 0.88
C VAL A 272 28.95 5.97 0.14
N ARG A 273 29.57 4.94 0.71
CA ARG A 273 30.60 4.15 0.02
C ARG A 273 29.99 2.86 -0.48
N GLN A 274 30.24 2.57 -1.74
CA GLN A 274 29.92 1.30 -2.38
C GLN A 274 31.24 0.59 -2.66
N TYR A 275 31.48 -0.57 -2.04
CA TYR A 275 32.73 -1.30 -2.16
C TYR A 275 32.49 -2.72 -2.65
N TRP A 276 33.22 -3.11 -3.70
CA TRP A 276 33.03 -4.40 -4.34
C TRP A 276 34.36 -5.14 -4.49
N GLU A 277 34.38 -6.36 -3.98
CA GLU A 277 35.50 -7.29 -4.11
C GLU A 277 35.06 -8.59 -4.80
N THR A 278 36.01 -9.21 -5.48
CA THR A 278 35.82 -10.52 -6.12
C THR A 278 36.92 -11.50 -5.70
N SER A 279 36.57 -12.79 -5.75
CA SER A 279 37.47 -13.90 -5.51
C SER A 279 37.23 -15.00 -6.55
N THR A 280 38.32 -15.55 -7.11
CA THR A 280 38.29 -16.68 -8.06
C THR A 280 38.86 -17.98 -7.43
N ASP A 281 39.28 -17.93 -6.20
CA ASP A 281 39.86 -19.05 -5.43
C ASP A 281 38.97 -19.59 -4.32
N GLY A 282 37.65 -19.37 -4.42
CA GLY A 282 36.68 -19.85 -3.46
C GLY A 282 36.54 -18.97 -2.21
N GLY A 283 37.11 -17.77 -2.20
CA GLY A 283 37.06 -16.82 -1.09
C GLY A 283 38.31 -16.81 -0.21
N GLU A 284 39.41 -17.45 -0.65
CA GLU A 284 40.69 -17.42 0.07
C GLU A 284 41.37 -16.05 -0.05
N THR A 285 41.36 -15.47 -1.26
CA THR A 285 41.83 -14.10 -1.51
C THR A 285 40.80 -13.25 -2.20
N TRP A 286 40.82 -11.94 -1.92
CA TRP A 286 39.85 -10.97 -2.44
C TRP A 286 40.56 -9.82 -3.12
N GLN A 287 40.04 -9.40 -4.27
CA GLN A 287 40.54 -8.29 -5.04
C GLN A 287 39.45 -7.22 -5.18
N SER A 288 39.75 -5.99 -4.78
CA SER A 288 38.85 -4.86 -5.00
C SER A 288 38.76 -4.55 -6.49
N ILE A 289 37.54 -4.50 -7.00
CA ILE A 289 37.21 -4.11 -8.38
C ILE A 289 36.50 -2.77 -8.46
N TRP A 290 35.92 -2.31 -7.33
CA TRP A 290 35.22 -1.04 -7.23
C TRP A 290 35.28 -0.46 -5.83
N ASP A 291 35.58 0.84 -5.73
CA ASP A 291 35.49 1.65 -4.50
C ASP A 291 34.88 3.01 -4.84
N GLY A 292 33.56 3.03 -4.93
CA GLY A 292 32.78 4.22 -5.29
C GLY A 292 32.36 5.01 -4.08
N ARG A 293 32.54 6.34 -4.13
CA ARG A 293 32.07 7.29 -3.13
C ARG A 293 30.95 8.11 -3.71
N TYR A 294 29.77 7.98 -3.15
CA TYR A 294 28.57 8.70 -3.51
C TYR A 294 28.52 10.00 -2.68
N GLU A 295 28.64 11.11 -3.34
CA GLU A 295 28.52 12.45 -2.76
C GLU A 295 27.22 13.09 -3.25
N PRO A 296 26.41 13.73 -2.37
CA PRO A 296 25.16 14.37 -2.79
C PRO A 296 25.42 15.36 -3.95
N ARG A 297 24.61 15.24 -5.01
CA ARG A 297 24.69 16.17 -6.14
C ARG A 297 24.12 17.51 -5.71
N THR A 298 24.91 18.57 -5.86
CA THR A 298 24.45 19.94 -5.68
C THR A 298 23.93 20.49 -7.00
N ASP A 299 22.85 21.27 -7.00
CA ASP A 299 22.18 21.85 -8.19
C ASP A 299 23.07 22.79 -9.05
N SER A 300 24.36 22.78 -8.85
CA SER A 300 25.35 23.64 -9.50
C SER A 300 26.38 22.91 -10.39
N GLU A 301 26.20 21.60 -10.65
CA GLU A 301 27.07 20.82 -11.53
C GLU A 301 26.37 20.29 -12.79
#